data_fdc537f45f0114c639cca0d6b576aef1
#
_entry.id   fdc537f45f0114c639cca0d6b576aef1
#
_cell.length_a   1.000
_cell.length_b   1.000
_cell.length_c   1.000
_cell.angle_alpha   90.00
_cell.angle_beta   90.00
_cell.angle_gamma   90.00
#
_symmetry.space_group_name_H-M   'P 1'
#
loop_
_entity.id
_entity.type
_entity.pdbx_description
1 polymer ?
#
loop_
_entity_poly.entity_id
_entity_poly.type
_entity_poly.pdbx_seq_one_letter_code
_entity_poly.pdbx_strand_id
1 'polypeptide(L)'
;NINSQEYLVQRRGDVISQGRLSDPTNTVLTALGLSNCENRMQYCINSVGDSSVTDNESKISALAEMWLFKAMRAQKDAQVLKDAGEIQDEQKLNAELLNDYIQTAKYSYAYLFFSGRKISDRALEDRQTQVKDYYNFAVQNVIEQLYRATKGKALTDFPVREGKWNIYIKNPEQ
;
A
#
# COMPACT_ATOMS: atom_id res chain seq x y z
N ASN A 1 -4.85 19.17 -25.17
CA ASN A 1 -5.20 17.74 -25.10
C ASN A 1 -4.34 17.04 -24.06
N ILE A 2 -5.00 16.54 -23.03
CA ILE A 2 -4.36 15.72 -22.01
C ILE A 2 -4.05 14.36 -22.63
N ASN A 3 -2.81 13.90 -22.59
CA ASN A 3 -2.48 12.56 -23.08
C ASN A 3 -3.05 11.48 -22.16
N SER A 4 -3.11 10.23 -22.62
CA SER A 4 -3.72 9.14 -21.85
C SER A 4 -3.05 8.88 -20.52
N GLN A 5 -1.73 9.09 -20.41
CA GLN A 5 -1.00 8.92 -19.15
C GLN A 5 -1.33 10.03 -18.17
N GLU A 6 -1.38 11.28 -18.62
CA GLU A 6 -1.78 12.40 -17.76
C GLU A 6 -3.21 12.24 -17.26
N TYR A 7 -4.11 11.78 -18.13
CA TYR A 7 -5.49 11.52 -17.75
C TYR A 7 -5.58 10.43 -16.67
N LEU A 8 -4.84 9.34 -16.83
CA LEU A 8 -4.82 8.25 -15.84
C LEU A 8 -4.25 8.72 -14.51
N VAL A 9 -3.17 9.51 -14.52
CA VAL A 9 -2.57 10.07 -13.30
C VAL A 9 -3.55 10.99 -12.59
N GLN A 10 -4.20 11.90 -13.32
CA GLN A 10 -5.20 12.81 -12.75
C GLN A 10 -6.41 12.04 -12.18
N ARG A 11 -6.85 11.00 -12.86
CA ARG A 11 -7.97 10.16 -12.44
C ARG A 11 -7.67 9.39 -11.17
N ARG A 12 -6.42 8.91 -10.99
CA ARG A 12 -6.02 8.22 -9.77
C ARG A 12 -6.06 9.12 -8.55
N GLY A 13 -5.54 10.36 -8.67
CA GLY A 13 -5.63 11.42 -7.66
C GLY A 13 -5.25 10.98 -6.25
N ASP A 14 -4.23 10.15 -6.10
CA ASP A 14 -4.03 9.39 -4.89
C ASP A 14 -2.56 9.32 -4.45
N VAL A 15 -2.26 8.33 -3.62
CA VAL A 15 -0.95 8.11 -3.00
C VAL A 15 0.15 7.92 -4.04
N ILE A 16 -0.10 7.10 -5.07
CA ILE A 16 0.94 6.77 -6.08
C ILE A 16 1.26 7.99 -6.94
N SER A 17 0.23 8.69 -7.41
CA SER A 17 0.40 9.81 -8.35
C SER A 17 0.72 11.13 -7.67
N GLN A 18 0.20 11.37 -6.47
CA GLN A 18 0.26 12.68 -5.81
C GLN A 18 0.89 12.66 -4.42
N GLY A 19 1.14 11.48 -3.86
CA GLY A 19 1.68 11.37 -2.50
C GLY A 19 0.73 11.83 -1.42
N ARG A 20 -0.59 11.80 -1.69
CA ARG A 20 -1.64 12.22 -0.74
C ARG A 20 -2.73 11.18 -0.69
N LEU A 21 -3.46 11.16 0.42
CA LEU A 21 -4.63 10.30 0.55
C LEU A 21 -5.74 10.74 -0.42
N SER A 22 -6.41 9.77 -1.03
CA SER A 22 -7.51 10.04 -1.97
C SER A 22 -8.78 10.49 -1.24
N ASP A 23 -9.71 11.05 -2.00
CA ASP A 23 -10.99 11.51 -1.46
C ASP A 23 -11.80 10.39 -0.79
N PRO A 24 -11.92 9.18 -1.37
CA PRO A 24 -12.63 8.09 -0.67
C PRO A 24 -12.03 7.73 0.68
N THR A 25 -10.72 7.70 0.80
CA THR A 25 -10.05 7.45 2.08
C THR A 25 -10.28 8.60 3.05
N ASN A 26 -10.16 9.85 2.60
CA ASN A 26 -10.44 11.01 3.45
C ASN A 26 -11.89 11.04 3.94
N THR A 27 -12.83 10.57 3.14
CA THR A 27 -14.23 10.44 3.55
C THR A 27 -14.37 9.47 4.74
N VAL A 28 -13.67 8.34 4.71
CA VAL A 28 -13.67 7.40 5.83
C VAL A 28 -13.08 8.06 7.08
N LEU A 29 -11.93 8.72 6.95
CA LEU A 29 -11.27 9.38 8.08
C LEU A 29 -12.14 10.46 8.69
N THR A 30 -12.79 11.29 7.87
CA THR A 30 -13.71 12.33 8.34
C THR A 30 -14.89 11.73 9.08
N ALA A 31 -15.49 10.66 8.56
CA ALA A 31 -16.62 9.97 9.19
C ALA A 31 -16.25 9.43 10.58
N LEU A 32 -14.98 9.08 10.80
CA LEU A 32 -14.49 8.57 12.08
C LEU A 32 -13.91 9.67 12.98
N GLY A 33 -13.97 10.94 12.56
CA GLY A 33 -13.43 12.06 13.33
C GLY A 33 -11.91 12.08 13.40
N LEU A 34 -11.23 11.42 12.45
CA LEU A 34 -9.78 11.36 12.41
C LEU A 34 -9.22 12.49 11.55
N SER A 35 -8.22 13.19 12.07
CA SER A 35 -7.56 14.30 11.39
C SER A 35 -6.04 14.14 11.45
N ASN A 36 -5.34 14.84 10.55
CA ASN A 36 -3.88 14.87 10.50
C ASN A 36 -3.25 13.47 10.35
N CYS A 37 -3.94 12.58 9.64
CA CYS A 37 -3.53 11.18 9.51
C CYS A 37 -2.22 11.01 8.74
N GLU A 38 -1.89 11.92 7.82
CA GLU A 38 -0.63 11.85 7.09
C GLU A 38 0.59 11.95 8.01
N ASN A 39 0.45 12.62 9.16
CA ASN A 39 1.51 12.77 10.16
C ASN A 39 1.40 11.80 11.34
N ARG A 40 0.34 10.99 11.39
CA ARG A 40 0.13 9.99 12.45
C ARG A 40 -0.55 8.75 11.88
N MET A 41 -0.01 8.28 10.78
CA MET A 41 -0.65 7.25 9.96
C MET A 41 -0.91 5.97 10.73
N GLN A 42 0.03 5.48 11.54
CA GLN A 42 -0.17 4.23 12.28
C GLN A 42 -1.34 4.34 13.27
N TYR A 43 -1.48 5.46 13.95
CA TYR A 43 -2.63 5.70 14.83
C TYR A 43 -3.94 5.64 14.04
N CYS A 44 -4.00 6.30 12.90
CA CYS A 44 -5.19 6.32 12.06
C CYS A 44 -5.50 4.93 11.47
N ILE A 45 -4.48 4.19 11.06
CA ILE A 45 -4.64 2.80 10.60
C ILE A 45 -5.29 1.95 11.68
N ASN A 46 -4.79 2.02 12.90
CA ASN A 46 -5.34 1.26 14.03
C ASN A 46 -6.79 1.67 14.31
N SER A 47 -7.07 2.96 14.29
CA SER A 47 -8.43 3.47 14.55
C SER A 47 -9.43 3.03 13.49
N VAL A 48 -9.04 3.08 12.22
CA VAL A 48 -9.88 2.58 11.11
C VAL A 48 -10.09 1.07 11.25
N GLY A 49 -9.02 0.33 11.54
CA GLY A 49 -9.06 -1.12 11.70
C GLY A 49 -10.02 -1.57 12.81
N ASP A 50 -10.07 -0.83 13.91
CA ASP A 50 -10.91 -1.15 15.07
C ASP A 50 -12.36 -0.65 14.93
N SER A 51 -12.65 0.17 13.93
CA SER A 51 -13.96 0.79 13.77
C SER A 51 -14.99 -0.19 13.19
N SER A 52 -16.22 -0.12 13.69
CA SER A 52 -17.37 -0.81 13.13
C SER A 52 -18.40 0.17 12.50
N VAL A 53 -18.07 1.45 12.44
CA VAL A 53 -19.00 2.49 12.00
C VAL A 53 -19.10 2.58 10.48
N THR A 54 -18.01 2.30 9.75
CA THR A 54 -18.00 2.35 8.30
C THR A 54 -18.26 0.96 7.70
N ASP A 55 -18.75 0.92 6.46
CA ASP A 55 -18.92 -0.34 5.76
C ASP A 55 -17.57 -1.01 5.49
N ASN A 56 -17.63 -2.32 5.31
CA ASN A 56 -16.42 -3.13 5.23
C ASN A 56 -15.58 -2.82 3.99
N GLU A 57 -16.22 -2.54 2.86
CA GLU A 57 -15.52 -2.25 1.60
C GLU A 57 -14.77 -0.92 1.68
N SER A 58 -15.43 0.13 2.18
CA SER A 58 -14.79 1.43 2.39
C SER A 58 -13.62 1.32 3.37
N LYS A 59 -13.81 0.58 4.45
CA LYS A 59 -12.78 0.34 5.46
C LYS A 59 -11.55 -0.38 4.87
N ILE A 60 -11.77 -1.47 4.16
CA ILE A 60 -10.68 -2.29 3.60
C ILE A 60 -9.90 -1.51 2.54
N SER A 61 -10.60 -0.81 1.65
CA SER A 61 -9.91 0.00 0.63
C SER A 61 -9.14 1.18 1.24
N ALA A 62 -9.68 1.80 2.27
CA ALA A 62 -8.97 2.84 3.01
C ALA A 62 -7.71 2.30 3.69
N LEU A 63 -7.80 1.14 4.33
CA LEU A 63 -6.64 0.50 4.97
C LEU A 63 -5.55 0.15 3.95
N ALA A 64 -5.92 -0.36 2.78
CA ALA A 64 -4.96 -0.62 1.71
C ALA A 64 -4.19 0.65 1.35
N GLU A 65 -4.89 1.75 1.14
CA GLU A 65 -4.28 3.03 0.78
C GLU A 65 -3.41 3.59 1.91
N MET A 66 -3.88 3.51 3.14
CA MET A 66 -3.17 4.05 4.30
C MET A 66 -1.85 3.32 4.57
N TRP A 67 -1.84 2.00 4.44
CA TRP A 67 -0.60 1.22 4.53
C TRP A 67 0.37 1.58 3.42
N LEU A 68 -0.14 1.77 2.20
CA LEU A 68 0.69 2.20 1.07
C LEU A 68 1.28 3.60 1.31
N PHE A 69 0.46 4.53 1.80
CA PHE A 69 0.93 5.87 2.16
C PHE A 69 2.07 5.79 3.17
N LYS A 70 1.91 4.99 4.22
CA LYS A 70 2.93 4.81 5.26
C LYS A 70 4.24 4.31 4.66
N ALA A 71 4.18 3.29 3.80
CA ALA A 71 5.37 2.74 3.15
C ALA A 71 6.07 3.77 2.26
N MET A 72 5.33 4.45 1.39
CA MET A 72 5.90 5.42 0.46
C MET A 72 6.49 6.63 1.17
N ARG A 73 5.85 7.10 2.24
CA ARG A 73 6.36 8.20 3.06
C ARG A 73 7.66 7.78 3.77
N ALA A 74 7.72 6.57 4.31
CA ALA A 74 8.92 6.06 4.97
C ALA A 74 10.09 5.94 3.98
N GLN A 75 9.84 5.48 2.76
CA GLN A 75 10.88 5.42 1.72
C GLN A 75 11.39 6.81 1.34
N LYS A 76 10.47 7.75 1.18
CA LYS A 76 10.83 9.14 0.84
C LYS A 76 11.67 9.78 1.96
N ASP A 77 11.26 9.62 3.20
CA ASP A 77 11.97 10.18 4.35
C ASP A 77 13.37 9.55 4.48
N ALA A 78 13.47 8.23 4.26
CA ALA A 78 14.75 7.53 4.29
C ALA A 78 15.71 8.04 3.21
N GLN A 79 15.19 8.33 2.02
CA GLN A 79 16.00 8.88 0.93
C GLN A 79 16.49 10.29 1.25
N VAL A 80 15.65 11.13 1.85
CA VAL A 80 16.04 12.47 2.29
C VAL A 80 17.16 12.39 3.32
N LEU A 81 17.06 11.50 4.30
CA LEU A 81 18.10 11.30 5.32
C LEU A 81 19.39 10.77 4.70
N LYS A 82 19.30 9.85 3.77
CA LYS A 82 20.47 9.31 3.06
C LYS A 82 21.18 10.39 2.26
N ASP A 83 20.44 11.23 1.55
CA ASP A 83 20.99 12.33 0.78
C ASP A 83 21.66 13.37 1.69
N ALA A 84 21.21 13.51 2.92
CA ALA A 84 21.81 14.37 3.94
C ALA A 84 23.01 13.74 4.66
N GLY A 85 23.37 12.50 4.30
CA GLY A 85 24.51 11.79 4.92
C GLY A 85 24.21 11.18 6.28
N GLU A 86 22.94 11.09 6.68
CA GLU A 86 22.55 10.50 7.95
C GLU A 86 22.68 8.97 7.93
N ILE A 87 23.17 8.41 9.04
CA ILE A 87 23.29 6.97 9.21
C ILE A 87 21.92 6.40 9.59
N GLN A 88 21.49 5.38 8.89
CA GLN A 88 20.19 4.72 9.10
C GLN A 88 20.38 3.24 9.40
N ASP A 89 19.48 2.68 10.21
CA ASP A 89 19.37 1.23 10.35
C ASP A 89 18.56 0.69 9.15
N GLU A 90 19.27 0.33 8.09
CA GLU A 90 18.65 -0.15 6.85
C GLU A 90 17.91 -1.47 7.04
N GLN A 91 18.40 -2.35 7.92
CA GLN A 91 17.76 -3.63 8.16
C GLN A 91 16.39 -3.43 8.83
N LYS A 92 16.31 -2.57 9.82
CA LYS A 92 15.05 -2.22 10.47
C LYS A 92 14.08 -1.55 9.51
N LEU A 93 14.56 -0.59 8.73
CA LEU A 93 13.76 0.09 7.71
C LEU A 93 13.20 -0.89 6.69
N ASN A 94 14.04 -1.78 6.17
CA ASN A 94 13.61 -2.77 5.19
C ASN A 94 12.55 -3.71 5.75
N ALA A 95 12.68 -4.14 7.01
CA ALA A 95 11.69 -4.98 7.66
C ALA A 95 10.34 -4.25 7.82
N GLU A 96 10.36 -2.97 8.18
CA GLU A 96 9.16 -2.15 8.31
C GLU A 96 8.49 -1.93 6.95
N LEU A 97 9.26 -1.59 5.93
CA LEU A 97 8.75 -1.39 4.57
C LEU A 97 8.14 -2.67 4.00
N LEU A 98 8.79 -3.80 4.19
CA LEU A 98 8.26 -5.08 3.76
C LEU A 98 6.90 -5.36 4.41
N ASN A 99 6.80 -5.16 5.72
CA ASN A 99 5.54 -5.31 6.43
C ASN A 99 4.46 -4.41 5.85
N ASP A 100 4.77 -3.14 5.63
CA ASP A 100 3.81 -2.14 5.16
C ASP A 100 3.31 -2.50 3.75
N TYR A 101 4.19 -2.90 2.85
CA TYR A 101 3.78 -3.34 1.51
C TYR A 101 3.00 -4.64 1.52
N ILE A 102 3.32 -5.57 2.41
CA ILE A 102 2.54 -6.81 2.56
C ILE A 102 1.14 -6.49 3.08
N GLN A 103 1.01 -5.59 4.04
CA GLN A 103 -0.31 -5.15 4.53
C GLN A 103 -1.10 -4.48 3.40
N THR A 104 -0.46 -3.63 2.61
CA THR A 104 -1.09 -3.03 1.43
C THR A 104 -1.63 -4.09 0.48
N ALA A 105 -0.81 -5.07 0.14
CA ALA A 105 -1.21 -6.15 -0.76
C ALA A 105 -2.37 -6.98 -0.16
N LYS A 106 -2.32 -7.27 1.12
CA LYS A 106 -3.35 -8.04 1.83
C LYS A 106 -4.71 -7.35 1.77
N TYR A 107 -4.78 -6.08 2.13
CA TYR A 107 -6.05 -5.34 2.12
C TYR A 107 -6.54 -5.07 0.70
N SER A 108 -5.63 -4.79 -0.22
CA SER A 108 -5.97 -4.63 -1.64
C SER A 108 -6.57 -5.90 -2.21
N TYR A 109 -5.95 -7.04 -1.94
CA TYR A 109 -6.46 -8.35 -2.37
C TYR A 109 -7.84 -8.62 -1.78
N ALA A 110 -8.02 -8.40 -0.49
CA ALA A 110 -9.31 -8.60 0.18
C ALA A 110 -10.40 -7.72 -0.45
N TYR A 111 -10.09 -6.46 -0.74
CA TYR A 111 -11.03 -5.58 -1.42
C TYR A 111 -11.42 -6.09 -2.80
N LEU A 112 -10.44 -6.53 -3.59
CA LEU A 112 -10.68 -6.92 -4.98
C LEU A 112 -11.39 -8.25 -5.14
N PHE A 113 -11.16 -9.21 -4.23
CA PHE A 113 -11.59 -10.58 -4.42
C PHE A 113 -12.64 -11.10 -3.41
N PHE A 114 -12.74 -10.46 -2.25
CA PHE A 114 -13.64 -10.93 -1.19
C PHE A 114 -14.80 -9.99 -0.87
N SER A 115 -14.84 -8.81 -1.49
CA SER A 115 -15.98 -7.93 -1.31
C SER A 115 -17.15 -8.42 -2.17
N GLY A 116 -18.33 -8.56 -1.58
CA GLY A 116 -19.55 -9.05 -2.27
C GLY A 116 -20.24 -7.98 -3.10
N ARG A 117 -19.53 -6.95 -3.53
CA ARG A 117 -20.11 -5.81 -4.24
C ARG A 117 -20.54 -6.15 -5.65
N LYS A 118 -21.60 -5.50 -6.10
CA LYS A 118 -21.97 -5.46 -7.52
C LYS A 118 -21.42 -4.19 -8.13
N ILE A 119 -20.77 -4.32 -9.29
CA ILE A 119 -20.27 -3.16 -10.02
C ILE A 119 -21.48 -2.48 -10.66
N SER A 120 -21.85 -1.32 -10.15
CA SER A 120 -23.04 -0.62 -10.63
C SER A 120 -22.84 0.86 -10.91
N ASP A 121 -21.71 1.44 -10.50
CA ASP A 121 -21.44 2.85 -10.72
C ASP A 121 -19.96 3.14 -10.99
N ARG A 122 -19.73 4.32 -11.53
CA ARG A 122 -18.40 4.76 -11.96
C ARG A 122 -17.44 4.99 -10.79
N ALA A 123 -17.96 5.51 -9.68
CA ALA A 123 -17.13 5.75 -8.49
C ALA A 123 -16.56 4.44 -7.94
N LEU A 124 -17.37 3.38 -7.96
CA LEU A 124 -16.93 2.04 -7.55
C LEU A 124 -15.88 1.49 -8.51
N GLU A 125 -16.07 1.64 -9.82
CA GLU A 125 -15.10 1.22 -10.84
C GLU A 125 -13.77 1.95 -10.67
N ASP A 126 -13.80 3.27 -10.43
CA ASP A 126 -12.60 4.07 -10.21
C ASP A 126 -11.85 3.61 -8.96
N ARG A 127 -12.58 3.30 -7.88
CA ARG A 127 -11.96 2.80 -6.65
C ARG A 127 -11.31 1.43 -6.85
N GLN A 128 -11.96 0.54 -7.61
CA GLN A 128 -11.38 -0.76 -7.97
C GLN A 128 -10.08 -0.59 -8.75
N THR A 129 -10.05 0.34 -9.69
CA THR A 129 -8.86 0.63 -10.48
C THR A 129 -7.72 1.14 -9.58
N GLN A 130 -8.03 2.06 -8.66
CA GLN A 130 -7.06 2.54 -7.68
C GLN A 130 -6.47 1.40 -6.85
N VAL A 131 -7.34 0.57 -6.27
CA VAL A 131 -6.89 -0.51 -5.38
C VAL A 131 -6.12 -1.58 -6.14
N LYS A 132 -6.48 -1.84 -7.39
CA LYS A 132 -5.70 -2.73 -8.25
C LYS A 132 -4.28 -2.19 -8.49
N ASP A 133 -4.15 -0.89 -8.69
CA ASP A 133 -2.84 -0.25 -8.80
C ASP A 133 -2.06 -0.38 -7.49
N TYR A 134 -2.70 -0.22 -6.35
CA TYR A 134 -2.06 -0.39 -5.03
C TYR A 134 -1.54 -1.81 -4.86
N TYR A 135 -2.35 -2.80 -5.23
CA TYR A 135 -1.95 -4.19 -5.17
C TYR A 135 -0.71 -4.47 -6.01
N ASN A 136 -0.75 -4.05 -7.28
CA ASN A 136 0.37 -4.28 -8.20
C ASN A 136 1.64 -3.55 -7.73
N PHE A 137 1.51 -2.32 -7.27
CA PHE A 137 2.63 -1.55 -6.76
C PHE A 137 3.25 -2.21 -5.52
N ALA A 138 2.43 -2.64 -4.58
CA ALA A 138 2.90 -3.28 -3.36
C ALA A 138 3.59 -4.61 -3.64
N VAL A 139 3.01 -5.45 -4.48
CA VAL A 139 3.60 -6.74 -4.86
C VAL A 139 4.95 -6.53 -5.54
N GLN A 140 5.03 -5.58 -6.45
CA GLN A 140 6.30 -5.26 -7.13
C GLN A 140 7.37 -4.84 -6.13
N ASN A 141 7.03 -4.01 -5.16
CA ASN A 141 7.97 -3.56 -4.13
C ASN A 141 8.41 -4.71 -3.21
N VAL A 142 7.50 -5.61 -2.86
CA VAL A 142 7.85 -6.82 -2.09
C VAL A 142 8.86 -7.67 -2.86
N ILE A 143 8.58 -7.92 -4.13
CA ILE A 143 9.47 -8.75 -4.98
C ILE A 143 10.85 -8.10 -5.11
N GLU A 144 10.91 -6.80 -5.37
CA GLU A 144 12.18 -6.09 -5.48
C GLU A 144 12.99 -6.16 -4.17
N GLN A 145 12.32 -6.00 -3.03
CA GLN A 145 12.99 -6.05 -1.75
C GLN A 145 13.51 -7.46 -1.44
N LEU A 146 12.73 -8.49 -1.75
CA LEU A 146 13.18 -9.88 -1.58
C LEU A 146 14.33 -10.23 -2.51
N TYR A 147 14.29 -9.74 -3.74
CA TYR A 147 15.37 -9.93 -4.69
C TYR A 147 16.68 -9.34 -4.15
N ARG A 148 16.63 -8.15 -3.58
CA ARG A 148 17.79 -7.51 -2.94
C ARG A 148 18.26 -8.29 -1.71
N ALA A 149 17.34 -8.78 -0.91
CA ALA A 149 17.65 -9.55 0.31
C ALA A 149 18.36 -10.88 -0.03
N THR A 150 18.03 -11.49 -1.15
CA THR A 150 18.67 -12.72 -1.62
C THR A 150 19.92 -12.46 -2.48
N LYS A 151 20.30 -11.20 -2.66
CA LYS A 151 21.44 -10.78 -3.49
C LYS A 151 21.36 -11.30 -4.93
N GLY A 152 20.16 -11.30 -5.48
CA GLY A 152 19.90 -11.69 -6.86
C GLY A 152 19.76 -13.19 -7.10
N LYS A 153 19.72 -14.01 -6.07
CA LYS A 153 19.43 -15.44 -6.22
C LYS A 153 17.97 -15.66 -6.58
N ALA A 154 17.68 -16.79 -7.23
CA ALA A 154 16.30 -17.11 -7.59
C ALA A 154 15.42 -17.21 -6.35
N LEU A 155 14.30 -16.47 -6.34
CA LEU A 155 13.41 -16.38 -5.19
C LEU A 155 12.62 -17.67 -4.92
N THR A 156 12.56 -18.57 -5.93
CA THR A 156 11.88 -19.86 -5.84
C THR A 156 12.73 -20.96 -5.22
N ASP A 157 14.04 -20.76 -5.04
CA ASP A 157 14.96 -21.80 -4.60
C ASP A 157 14.85 -22.13 -3.11
N PHE A 158 14.39 -21.16 -2.31
CA PHE A 158 14.33 -21.33 -0.86
C PHE A 158 13.38 -20.29 -0.26
N PRO A 159 12.83 -20.55 0.95
CA PRO A 159 12.05 -19.53 1.64
C PRO A 159 12.94 -18.35 2.02
N VAL A 160 12.42 -17.13 1.85
CA VAL A 160 13.11 -15.89 2.23
C VAL A 160 12.54 -15.41 3.55
N ARG A 161 13.43 -15.17 4.51
CA ARG A 161 13.04 -14.59 5.79
C ARG A 161 13.45 -13.13 5.83
N GLU A 162 12.47 -12.24 6.01
CA GLU A 162 12.70 -10.81 6.13
C GLU A 162 11.84 -10.26 7.27
N GLY A 163 12.49 -9.69 8.29
CA GLY A 163 11.81 -9.24 9.50
C GLY A 163 11.03 -10.38 10.16
N LYS A 164 9.73 -10.20 10.37
CA LYS A 164 8.85 -11.23 10.94
C LYS A 164 8.26 -12.19 9.88
N TRP A 165 8.60 -12.01 8.62
CA TRP A 165 7.99 -12.75 7.51
C TRP A 165 8.87 -13.89 7.04
N ASN A 166 8.26 -15.07 6.87
CA ASN A 166 8.81 -16.18 6.11
C ASN A 166 8.03 -16.24 4.80
N ILE A 167 8.72 -16.01 3.69
CA ILE A 167 8.07 -15.84 2.40
C ILE A 167 8.48 -16.97 1.48
N TYR A 168 7.49 -17.63 0.92
CA TYR A 168 7.64 -18.71 -0.06
C TYR A 168 7.06 -18.21 -1.38
N ILE A 169 7.88 -18.22 -2.42
CA ILE A 169 7.43 -17.84 -3.75
C ILE A 169 7.20 -19.10 -4.55
N LYS A 170 5.96 -19.28 -5.00
CA LYS A 170 5.61 -20.40 -5.86
C LYS A 170 5.98 -20.09 -7.29
N ASN A 171 6.58 -21.08 -7.95
CA ASN A 171 6.79 -21.00 -9.38
C ASN A 171 5.43 -21.05 -10.08
N PRO A 172 5.08 -20.07 -10.94
CA PRO A 172 3.77 -20.05 -11.59
C PRO A 172 3.52 -21.22 -12.55
N GLU A 173 4.55 -21.95 -12.92
CA GLU A 173 4.44 -23.13 -13.80
C GLU A 173 4.18 -24.44 -13.03
N GLN A 174 4.11 -24.40 -11.73
CA GLN A 174 3.85 -25.57 -10.90
C GLN A 174 2.43 -25.59 -10.37
#